data_4e9911d632cde37425ab94272c5b0cdb
#
_entry.id   4e9911d632cde37425ab94272c5b0cdb
#
_cell.length_a   1.000
_cell.length_b   1.000
_cell.length_c   1.000
_cell.angle_alpha   90.00
_cell.angle_beta   90.00
_cell.angle_gamma   90.00
#
_symmetry.space_group_name_H-M   'P 1'
#
loop_
_entity.id
_entity.type
_entity.pdbx_description
1 polymer ?
#
loop_
_entity_poly.entity_id
_entity_poly.type
_entity_poly.pdbx_seq_one_letter_code
_entity_poly.pdbx_strand_id
1 'polypeptide(L)'
;MRKIQLFLILSFVSQMVYSQVKTTDELYKTAKKLDSLIFDIGFNKCDLSHYKSIVSKDLEFYHDKGGITSGEPAFTASIKNNICGNQNKVRRDLVPNSMKVYPLYNNNVLYAFIEEGEHDFFELSNGKWNQGSRAKFTILWIQEDKQWKMKRVLSYDHHL
;
A
#
# COMPACT_ATOMS: atom_id res chain seq x y z
N MET A 1 42.89 25.80 47.96
CA MET A 1 42.81 25.52 46.53
C MET A 1 41.49 24.74 46.29
N ARG A 2 40.48 25.41 45.75
CA ARG A 2 39.14 24.82 45.51
C ARG A 2 39.12 24.19 44.11
N LYS A 3 38.95 22.88 44.02
CA LYS A 3 38.79 22.14 42.74
C LYS A 3 37.36 22.37 42.24
N ILE A 4 37.22 23.10 41.12
CA ILE A 4 35.94 23.24 40.40
C ILE A 4 35.78 21.98 39.53
N GLN A 5 34.85 21.09 39.91
CA GLN A 5 34.44 19.98 39.07
C GLN A 5 33.41 20.53 38.02
N LEU A 6 33.86 20.54 36.78
CA LEU A 6 33.00 20.88 35.63
C LEU A 6 32.15 19.66 35.29
N PHE A 7 30.86 19.70 35.64
CA PHE A 7 29.87 18.71 35.19
C PHE A 7 29.46 19.02 33.75
N LEU A 8 29.95 18.25 32.79
CA LEU A 8 29.46 18.27 31.40
C LEU A 8 28.10 17.57 31.40
N ILE A 9 27.00 18.34 31.30
CA ILE A 9 25.68 17.81 31.07
C ILE A 9 25.58 17.53 29.55
N LEU A 10 25.72 16.24 29.18
CA LEU A 10 25.46 15.76 27.83
C LEU A 10 23.94 15.73 27.65
N SER A 11 23.36 16.78 27.07
CA SER A 11 21.95 16.78 26.69
C SER A 11 21.78 15.84 25.48
N PHE A 12 21.30 14.63 25.72
CA PHE A 12 20.80 13.73 24.68
C PHE A 12 19.52 14.36 24.12
N VAL A 13 19.65 15.07 23.00
CA VAL A 13 18.49 15.43 22.19
C VAL A 13 18.04 14.14 21.49
N SER A 14 17.07 13.44 22.09
CA SER A 14 16.41 12.32 21.42
C SER A 14 15.66 12.88 20.21
N GLN A 15 16.24 12.75 19.03
CA GLN A 15 15.50 12.97 17.78
C GLN A 15 14.45 11.89 17.69
N MET A 16 13.18 12.24 17.88
CA MET A 16 12.08 11.35 17.56
C MET A 16 12.06 11.15 16.04
N VAL A 17 12.66 10.06 15.59
CA VAL A 17 12.55 9.63 14.20
C VAL A 17 11.16 9.06 14.01
N TYR A 18 10.23 9.85 13.52
CA TYR A 18 8.94 9.33 13.07
C TYR A 18 9.17 8.56 11.77
N SER A 19 9.12 7.23 11.82
CA SER A 19 9.23 6.40 10.62
C SER A 19 7.97 6.47 9.75
N GLN A 20 6.80 6.65 10.39
CA GLN A 20 5.50 6.81 9.72
C GLN A 20 5.20 8.27 9.44
N VAL A 21 4.80 8.61 8.21
CA VAL A 21 4.39 9.98 7.86
C VAL A 21 2.97 10.29 8.36
N LYS A 22 2.70 11.57 8.63
CA LYS A 22 1.37 12.03 9.03
C LYS A 22 0.40 11.98 7.84
N THR A 23 -0.89 11.86 8.12
CA THR A 23 -1.96 11.86 7.10
C THR A 23 -2.04 13.16 6.30
N THR A 24 -1.47 14.25 6.83
CA THR A 24 -1.40 15.58 6.17
C THR A 24 -0.23 15.68 5.19
N ASP A 25 0.75 14.78 5.25
CA ASP A 25 1.95 14.83 4.40
C ASP A 25 1.63 14.51 2.94
N GLU A 26 2.36 15.14 2.03
CA GLU A 26 2.18 14.93 0.58
C GLU A 26 2.46 13.50 0.16
N LEU A 27 3.39 12.80 0.83
CA LEU A 27 3.65 11.38 0.55
C LEU A 27 2.44 10.51 0.92
N TYR A 28 1.77 10.78 2.06
CA TYR A 28 0.55 10.07 2.43
C TYR A 28 -0.57 10.31 1.42
N LYS A 29 -0.77 11.56 0.99
CA LYS A 29 -1.77 11.90 -0.03
C LYS A 29 -1.47 11.20 -1.37
N THR A 30 -0.18 11.13 -1.73
CA THR A 30 0.28 10.42 -2.92
C THR A 30 -0.04 8.92 -2.82
N ALA A 31 0.31 8.27 -1.71
CA ALA A 31 0.02 6.86 -1.47
C ALA A 31 -1.50 6.59 -1.54
N LYS A 32 -2.32 7.40 -0.87
CA LYS A 32 -3.78 7.29 -0.92
C LYS A 32 -4.35 7.43 -2.32
N LYS A 33 -3.80 8.34 -3.14
CA LYS A 33 -4.20 8.48 -4.55
C LYS A 33 -3.83 7.23 -5.36
N LEU A 34 -2.65 6.67 -5.14
CA LEU A 34 -2.19 5.45 -5.82
C LEU A 34 -3.02 4.23 -5.40
N ASP A 35 -3.32 4.07 -4.10
CA ASP A 35 -4.25 3.04 -3.61
C ASP A 35 -5.62 3.15 -4.31
N SER A 36 -6.18 4.35 -4.38
CA SER A 36 -7.46 4.60 -5.06
C SER A 36 -7.42 4.25 -6.55
N LEU A 37 -6.31 4.54 -7.26
CA LEU A 37 -6.18 4.17 -8.67
C LEU A 37 -6.13 2.64 -8.88
N ILE A 38 -5.49 1.91 -7.99
CA ILE A 38 -5.44 0.44 -8.06
C ILE A 38 -6.79 -0.15 -7.66
N PHE A 39 -7.37 0.29 -6.54
CA PHE A 39 -8.51 -0.40 -5.95
C PHE A 39 -9.86 0.25 -6.26
N ASP A 40 -10.04 1.56 -6.01
CA ASP A 40 -11.35 2.19 -6.25
C ASP A 40 -11.66 2.28 -7.75
N ILE A 41 -10.65 2.58 -8.57
CA ILE A 41 -10.81 2.73 -10.02
C ILE A 41 -10.59 1.38 -10.73
N GLY A 42 -9.44 0.74 -10.48
CA GLY A 42 -9.07 -0.49 -11.18
C GLY A 42 -9.89 -1.70 -10.74
N PHE A 43 -9.89 -2.01 -9.45
CA PHE A 43 -10.57 -3.19 -8.91
C PHE A 43 -12.10 -3.01 -8.84
N ASN A 44 -12.59 -1.93 -8.20
CA ASN A 44 -14.01 -1.76 -7.92
C ASN A 44 -14.81 -1.31 -9.16
N LYS A 45 -14.23 -0.45 -10.02
CA LYS A 45 -14.89 0.06 -11.24
C LYS A 45 -14.42 -0.61 -12.52
N CYS A 46 -13.42 -1.51 -12.42
CA CYS A 46 -12.86 -2.21 -13.58
C CYS A 46 -12.26 -1.29 -14.67
N ASP A 47 -11.82 -0.10 -14.30
CA ASP A 47 -11.06 0.77 -15.19
C ASP A 47 -9.55 0.53 -14.96
N LEU A 48 -8.99 -0.35 -15.79
CA LEU A 48 -7.57 -0.77 -15.69
C LEU A 48 -6.63 0.16 -16.50
N SER A 49 -7.11 1.27 -17.03
CA SER A 49 -6.34 2.17 -17.91
C SER A 49 -5.06 2.71 -17.25
N HIS A 50 -5.06 2.85 -15.92
CA HIS A 50 -3.92 3.35 -15.15
C HIS A 50 -2.86 2.28 -14.83
N TYR A 51 -3.18 0.98 -14.89
CA TYR A 51 -2.30 -0.09 -14.40
C TYR A 51 -0.93 -0.08 -15.07
N LYS A 52 -0.88 0.04 -16.39
CA LYS A 52 0.39 0.11 -17.14
C LYS A 52 1.31 1.26 -16.67
N SER A 53 0.74 2.35 -16.15
CA SER A 53 1.50 3.50 -15.67
C SER A 53 1.92 3.43 -14.20
N ILE A 54 1.21 2.66 -13.35
CA ILE A 54 1.44 2.62 -11.90
C ILE A 54 1.84 1.24 -11.36
N VAL A 55 1.80 0.19 -12.19
CA VAL A 55 2.28 -1.15 -11.83
C VAL A 55 3.64 -1.37 -12.48
N SER A 56 4.62 -1.88 -11.72
CA SER A 56 5.94 -2.20 -12.24
C SER A 56 5.90 -3.41 -13.17
N LYS A 57 6.71 -3.41 -14.23
CA LYS A 57 6.80 -4.54 -15.18
C LYS A 57 7.19 -5.85 -14.51
N ASP A 58 7.98 -5.78 -13.45
CA ASP A 58 8.45 -6.91 -12.66
C ASP A 58 7.80 -6.93 -11.25
N LEU A 59 6.51 -6.53 -11.20
CA LEU A 59 5.69 -6.70 -10.01
C LEU A 59 5.76 -8.13 -9.49
N GLU A 60 5.82 -8.29 -8.18
CA GLU A 60 5.52 -9.54 -7.50
C GLU A 60 4.39 -9.30 -6.49
N PHE A 61 3.29 -10.01 -6.68
CA PHE A 61 2.13 -9.99 -5.80
C PHE A 61 1.99 -11.36 -5.12
N TYR A 62 2.12 -11.36 -3.80
CA TYR A 62 2.03 -12.54 -2.93
C TYR A 62 0.69 -12.51 -2.20
N HIS A 63 -0.10 -13.57 -2.39
CA HIS A 63 -1.42 -13.68 -1.79
C HIS A 63 -1.50 -15.00 -1.00
N ASP A 64 -1.90 -14.95 0.26
CA ASP A 64 -1.94 -16.11 1.16
C ASP A 64 -2.86 -17.25 0.68
N LYS A 65 -3.91 -16.91 -0.08
CA LYS A 65 -4.85 -17.90 -0.66
C LYS A 65 -4.68 -18.09 -2.17
N GLY A 66 -4.10 -17.11 -2.88
CA GLY A 66 -3.99 -17.09 -4.34
C GLY A 66 -2.59 -17.40 -4.89
N GLY A 67 -1.58 -17.50 -4.00
CA GLY A 67 -0.18 -17.72 -4.40
C GLY A 67 0.48 -16.48 -4.99
N ILE A 68 1.37 -16.68 -5.96
CA ILE A 68 2.21 -15.60 -6.53
C ILE A 68 1.71 -15.24 -7.91
N THR A 69 1.59 -13.92 -8.17
CA THR A 69 1.40 -13.36 -9.50
C THR A 69 2.61 -12.48 -9.84
N SER A 70 3.26 -12.71 -10.97
CA SER A 70 4.47 -12.00 -11.38
C SER A 70 4.26 -11.19 -12.65
N GLY A 71 4.64 -9.91 -12.62
CA GLY A 71 4.59 -8.98 -13.73
C GLY A 71 3.25 -8.28 -13.91
N GLU A 72 3.32 -7.04 -14.40
CA GLU A 72 2.14 -6.19 -14.67
C GLU A 72 1.12 -6.88 -15.59
N PRO A 73 1.49 -7.53 -16.72
CA PRO A 73 0.51 -8.16 -17.60
C PRO A 73 -0.31 -9.27 -16.92
N ALA A 74 0.36 -10.10 -16.09
CA ALA A 74 -0.32 -11.18 -15.37
C ALA A 74 -1.24 -10.64 -14.27
N PHE A 75 -0.80 -9.60 -13.56
CA PHE A 75 -1.61 -8.92 -12.55
C PHE A 75 -2.86 -8.28 -13.17
N THR A 76 -2.68 -7.51 -14.26
CA THR A 76 -3.79 -6.88 -14.98
C THR A 76 -4.78 -7.93 -15.51
N ALA A 77 -4.27 -9.04 -16.09
CA ALA A 77 -5.12 -10.13 -16.56
C ALA A 77 -5.88 -10.81 -15.43
N SER A 78 -5.26 -11.00 -14.27
CA SER A 78 -5.91 -11.56 -13.08
C SER A 78 -7.09 -10.69 -12.60
N ILE A 79 -6.90 -9.38 -12.47
CA ILE A 79 -8.00 -8.46 -12.12
C ILE A 79 -9.09 -8.48 -13.18
N LYS A 80 -8.71 -8.39 -14.46
CA LYS A 80 -9.68 -8.39 -15.58
C LYS A 80 -10.54 -9.64 -15.59
N ASN A 81 -9.93 -10.81 -15.41
CA ASN A 81 -10.62 -12.09 -15.58
C ASN A 81 -11.34 -12.54 -14.31
N ASN A 82 -10.69 -12.40 -13.14
CA ASN A 82 -11.19 -12.98 -11.89
C ASN A 82 -12.08 -12.02 -11.09
N ILE A 83 -11.90 -10.71 -11.28
CA ILE A 83 -12.67 -9.69 -10.58
C ILE A 83 -13.70 -9.07 -11.53
N CYS A 84 -13.23 -8.47 -12.62
CA CYS A 84 -14.11 -7.74 -13.54
C CYS A 84 -14.97 -8.67 -14.39
N GLY A 85 -14.43 -9.81 -14.81
CA GLY A 85 -15.15 -10.85 -15.56
C GLY A 85 -16.00 -11.79 -14.72
N ASN A 86 -15.93 -11.67 -13.38
CA ASN A 86 -16.71 -12.54 -12.49
C ASN A 86 -18.19 -12.15 -12.48
N GLN A 87 -19.08 -13.15 -12.49
CA GLN A 87 -20.51 -12.92 -12.31
C GLN A 87 -20.85 -12.43 -10.89
N ASN A 88 -20.14 -12.91 -9.90
CA ASN A 88 -20.22 -12.44 -8.53
C ASN A 88 -19.40 -11.16 -8.40
N LYS A 89 -20.08 -10.02 -8.27
CA LYS A 89 -19.39 -8.73 -8.07
C LYS A 89 -18.73 -8.69 -6.71
N VAL A 90 -17.47 -8.31 -6.72
CA VAL A 90 -16.65 -8.11 -5.51
C VAL A 90 -16.25 -6.64 -5.42
N ARG A 91 -16.22 -6.08 -4.22
CA ARG A 91 -15.73 -4.73 -3.93
C ARG A 91 -14.72 -4.80 -2.79
N ARG A 92 -13.66 -4.02 -2.91
CA ARG A 92 -12.65 -3.81 -1.87
C ARG A 92 -12.80 -2.41 -1.30
N ASP A 93 -12.90 -2.28 0.02
CA ASP A 93 -12.89 -1.01 0.72
C ASP A 93 -11.69 -0.94 1.67
N LEU A 94 -10.94 0.16 1.65
CA LEU A 94 -9.88 0.41 2.61
C LEU A 94 -10.51 0.66 3.99
N VAL A 95 -10.05 -0.06 5.02
CA VAL A 95 -10.54 0.14 6.38
C VAL A 95 -10.16 1.55 6.86
N PRO A 96 -11.10 2.36 7.35
CA PRO A 96 -10.82 3.71 7.80
C PRO A 96 -9.69 3.76 8.83
N ASN A 97 -8.74 4.68 8.64
CA ASN A 97 -7.57 4.92 9.51
C ASN A 97 -6.57 3.75 9.63
N SER A 98 -6.70 2.68 8.85
CA SER A 98 -5.74 1.57 8.86
C SER A 98 -4.46 1.88 8.07
N MET A 99 -4.54 2.76 7.07
CA MET A 99 -3.43 3.06 6.18
C MET A 99 -2.29 3.78 6.88
N LYS A 100 -1.07 3.26 6.69
CA LYS A 100 0.19 3.81 7.18
C LYS A 100 1.18 3.89 6.03
N VAL A 101 2.03 4.92 6.04
CA VAL A 101 3.03 5.15 4.99
C VAL A 101 4.38 5.41 5.61
N TYR A 102 5.41 4.71 5.12
CA TYR A 102 6.78 4.77 5.61
C TYR A 102 7.73 5.09 4.45
N PRO A 103 8.37 6.27 4.45
CA PRO A 103 9.30 6.65 3.41
C PRO A 103 10.61 5.87 3.51
N LEU A 104 11.19 5.53 2.37
CA LEU A 104 12.50 4.89 2.28
C LEU A 104 13.47 5.82 1.55
N TYR A 105 14.59 6.12 2.20
CA TYR A 105 15.62 7.02 1.69
C TYR A 105 16.92 6.29 1.41
N ASN A 106 17.59 6.70 0.35
CA ASN A 106 18.98 6.37 0.08
C ASN A 106 19.76 7.67 -0.10
N ASN A 107 20.79 7.91 0.72
CA ASN A 107 21.54 9.17 0.73
C ASN A 107 20.65 10.42 0.77
N ASN A 108 19.65 10.43 1.65
CA ASN A 108 18.64 11.50 1.79
C ASN A 108 17.72 11.72 0.56
N VAL A 109 17.77 10.84 -0.44
CA VAL A 109 16.85 10.85 -1.58
C VAL A 109 15.74 9.85 -1.33
N LEU A 110 14.49 10.31 -1.35
CA LEU A 110 13.31 9.45 -1.28
C LEU A 110 13.23 8.62 -2.57
N TYR A 111 13.41 7.31 -2.48
CA TYR A 111 13.38 6.42 -3.64
C TYR A 111 12.21 5.44 -3.64
N ALA A 112 11.65 5.17 -2.46
CA ALA A 112 10.54 4.25 -2.28
C ALA A 112 9.72 4.61 -1.04
N PHE A 113 8.56 3.99 -0.87
CA PHE A 113 7.83 3.97 0.38
C PHE A 113 7.07 2.65 0.54
N ILE A 114 6.82 2.30 1.80
CA ILE A 114 5.94 1.19 2.16
C ILE A 114 4.58 1.78 2.51
N GLU A 115 3.54 1.17 1.97
CA GLU A 115 2.16 1.37 2.34
C GLU A 115 1.65 0.11 3.03
N GLU A 116 1.04 0.25 4.19
CA GLU A 116 0.39 -0.82 4.94
C GLU A 116 -1.05 -0.44 5.26
N GLY A 117 -1.90 -1.44 5.39
CA GLY A 117 -3.27 -1.21 5.81
C GLY A 117 -4.09 -2.50 5.89
N GLU A 118 -5.38 -2.31 6.13
CA GLU A 118 -6.38 -3.37 6.09
C GLU A 118 -7.45 -3.02 5.08
N HIS A 119 -8.05 -4.04 4.49
CA HIS A 119 -9.17 -3.87 3.58
C HIS A 119 -10.26 -4.90 3.83
N ASP A 120 -11.51 -4.46 3.68
CA ASP A 120 -12.69 -5.31 3.69
C ASP A 120 -13.08 -5.65 2.26
N PHE A 121 -13.44 -6.91 2.05
CA PHE A 121 -14.05 -7.37 0.81
C PHE A 121 -15.54 -7.58 1.01
N PHE A 122 -16.31 -7.17 0.00
CA PHE A 122 -17.74 -7.33 -0.03
C PHE A 122 -18.15 -8.07 -1.30
N GLU A 123 -19.15 -8.93 -1.19
CA GLU A 123 -19.75 -9.65 -2.31
C GLU A 123 -21.18 -9.19 -2.53
N LEU A 124 -21.57 -8.98 -3.78
CA LEU A 124 -22.92 -8.61 -4.15
C LEU A 124 -23.75 -9.90 -4.31
N SER A 125 -24.74 -10.09 -3.44
CA SER A 125 -25.70 -11.20 -3.50
C SER A 125 -27.11 -10.69 -3.29
N ASN A 126 -28.05 -11.10 -4.14
CA ASN A 126 -29.44 -10.66 -4.08
C ASN A 126 -29.62 -9.14 -4.04
N GLY A 127 -28.81 -8.40 -4.80
CA GLY A 127 -28.86 -6.93 -4.85
C GLY A 127 -28.31 -6.22 -3.60
N LYS A 128 -27.73 -6.95 -2.65
CA LYS A 128 -27.16 -6.41 -1.42
C LYS A 128 -25.66 -6.75 -1.30
N TRP A 129 -24.86 -5.77 -0.87
CA TRP A 129 -23.46 -5.97 -0.51
C TRP A 129 -23.38 -6.61 0.89
N ASN A 130 -22.75 -7.76 0.95
CA ASN A 130 -22.48 -8.48 2.20
C ASN A 130 -20.98 -8.48 2.43
N GLN A 131 -20.58 -8.21 3.67
CA GLN A 131 -19.17 -8.32 4.05
C GLN A 131 -18.72 -9.78 3.97
N GLY A 132 -17.64 -10.02 3.26
CA GLY A 132 -16.96 -11.29 3.17
C GLY A 132 -15.76 -11.33 4.11
N SER A 133 -14.56 -11.20 3.57
CA SER A 133 -13.33 -11.26 4.36
C SER A 133 -12.72 -9.88 4.62
N ARG A 134 -11.90 -9.82 5.67
CA ARG A 134 -10.92 -8.75 5.92
C ARG A 134 -9.53 -9.31 5.69
N ALA A 135 -8.61 -8.48 5.22
CA ALA A 135 -7.20 -8.85 5.08
C ALA A 135 -6.27 -7.68 5.35
N LYS A 136 -5.02 -7.99 5.63
CA LYS A 136 -3.92 -7.02 5.70
C LYS A 136 -3.20 -6.95 4.37
N PHE A 137 -2.60 -5.80 4.09
CA PHE A 137 -1.74 -5.65 2.95
C PHE A 137 -0.49 -4.82 3.27
N THR A 138 0.55 -5.09 2.51
CA THR A 138 1.77 -4.28 2.47
C THR A 138 2.17 -4.11 1.01
N ILE A 139 2.39 -2.86 0.60
CA ILE A 139 2.81 -2.51 -0.76
C ILE A 139 4.13 -1.75 -0.70
N LEU A 140 5.12 -2.19 -1.46
CA LEU A 140 6.31 -1.42 -1.76
C LEU A 140 6.08 -0.64 -3.05
N TRP A 141 6.06 0.67 -2.93
CA TRP A 141 6.07 1.62 -4.04
C TRP A 141 7.50 2.11 -4.28
N ILE A 142 7.96 2.09 -5.53
CA ILE A 142 9.30 2.55 -5.91
C ILE A 142 9.22 3.60 -7.01
N GLN A 143 10.16 4.52 -7.05
CA GLN A 143 10.30 5.44 -8.18
C GLN A 143 11.04 4.76 -9.33
N GLU A 144 10.33 4.56 -10.44
CA GLU A 144 10.88 4.15 -11.73
C GLU A 144 10.59 5.28 -12.74
N ASP A 145 11.60 5.81 -13.40
CA ASP A 145 11.47 6.91 -14.39
C ASP A 145 10.67 8.12 -13.83
N LYS A 146 10.93 8.51 -12.58
CA LYS A 146 10.25 9.59 -11.85
C LYS A 146 8.74 9.34 -11.62
N GLN A 147 8.28 8.12 -11.78
CA GLN A 147 6.90 7.70 -11.50
C GLN A 147 6.87 6.68 -10.37
N TRP A 148 5.85 6.75 -9.53
CA TRP A 148 5.61 5.75 -8.52
C TRP A 148 5.05 4.47 -9.16
N LYS A 149 5.68 3.33 -8.85
CA LYS A 149 5.28 2.02 -9.34
C LYS A 149 5.06 1.06 -8.18
N MET A 150 3.95 0.34 -8.22
CA MET A 150 3.68 -0.78 -7.33
C MET A 150 4.61 -1.94 -7.68
N LYS A 151 5.54 -2.30 -6.76
CA LYS A 151 6.66 -3.21 -7.06
C LYS A 151 6.52 -4.56 -6.36
N ARG A 152 6.16 -4.54 -5.08
CA ARG A 152 5.94 -5.74 -4.26
C ARG A 152 4.66 -5.56 -3.48
N VAL A 153 3.83 -6.59 -3.46
CA VAL A 153 2.56 -6.59 -2.74
C VAL A 153 2.45 -7.87 -1.94
N LEU A 154 2.10 -7.74 -0.68
CA LEU A 154 1.68 -8.84 0.17
C LEU A 154 0.22 -8.60 0.54
N SER A 155 -0.63 -9.62 0.33
CA SER A 155 -2.03 -9.63 0.78
C SER A 155 -2.22 -10.90 1.61
N TYR A 156 -2.49 -10.73 2.89
CA TYR A 156 -2.40 -11.81 3.86
C TYR A 156 -3.36 -11.64 5.03
N ASP A 157 -3.47 -12.71 5.85
CA ASP A 157 -4.35 -12.73 7.02
C ASP A 157 -5.83 -12.55 6.64
N HIS A 158 -6.25 -13.23 5.54
CA HIS A 158 -7.66 -13.22 5.13
C HIS A 158 -8.51 -14.03 6.10
N HIS A 159 -9.40 -13.36 6.80
CA HIS A 159 -10.34 -13.94 7.76
C HIS A 159 -11.74 -13.33 7.61
N LEU A 160 -12.76 -14.03 8.15
CA LEU A 160 -14.16 -13.58 8.23
C LEU A 160 -14.35 -12.66 9.43
#